data_a176e6bf5646fa2591b87b3ccf0ba797
#
_entry.id   a176e6bf5646fa2591b87b3ccf0ba797
#
_cell.length_a   1.000
_cell.length_b   1.000
_cell.length_c   1.000
_cell.angle_alpha   90.00
_cell.angle_beta   90.00
_cell.angle_gamma   90.00
#
_symmetry.space_group_name_H-M   'P 1'
#
loop_
_entity.id
_entity.type
_entity.pdbx_description
1 polymer ?
#
loop_
_entity_poly.entity_id
_entity_poly.type
_entity_poly.pdbx_seq_one_letter_code
_entity_poly.pdbx_strand_id
1 'polypeptide(L)'
;MMKEAFVDKGYPVILGEYGANWREFSNNSIQKKHDASLWLFHKTINEEAIKRGIIPYVWDINNPNRYGTGGIMCIIDRSKPSVFDTNSLDGIMAGVEAAQWGGPTSGIKRVLSDRSKQQTVYDLMGRRVASNSKGLLIVDGKKKVFK
;
A
#
# COMPACT_ATOMS: atom_id res chain seq x y z
N MET A 1 -24.18 8.52 4.21
CA MET A 1 -22.77 8.61 3.67
C MET A 1 -22.29 7.22 3.28
N MET A 2 -21.20 7.10 2.43
CA MET A 2 -20.68 5.79 1.98
C MET A 2 -20.29 4.88 3.14
N LYS A 3 -19.73 5.44 4.22
CA LYS A 3 -19.41 4.70 5.43
C LYS A 3 -20.64 3.99 6.00
N GLU A 4 -21.69 4.70 6.34
CA GLU A 4 -22.93 4.16 6.95
C GLU A 4 -23.70 3.23 5.97
N ALA A 5 -23.65 3.57 4.67
CA ALA A 5 -24.38 2.81 3.67
C ALA A 5 -23.75 1.44 3.38
N PHE A 6 -22.42 1.34 3.46
CA PHE A 6 -21.66 0.17 3.01
C PHE A 6 -20.63 -0.31 4.04
N VAL A 7 -19.69 0.53 4.46
CA VAL A 7 -18.57 0.10 5.32
C VAL A 7 -19.07 -0.46 6.65
N ASP A 8 -19.98 0.24 7.32
CA ASP A 8 -20.54 -0.18 8.61
C ASP A 8 -21.39 -1.45 8.52
N LYS A 9 -21.78 -1.84 7.30
CA LYS A 9 -22.48 -3.10 7.01
C LYS A 9 -21.54 -4.23 6.57
N GLY A 10 -20.23 -3.99 6.60
CA GLY A 10 -19.21 -4.98 6.24
C GLY A 10 -18.90 -5.08 4.74
N TYR A 11 -19.41 -4.17 3.91
CA TYR A 11 -19.05 -4.14 2.50
C TYR A 11 -17.75 -3.36 2.29
N PRO A 12 -16.79 -3.89 1.52
CA PRO A 12 -15.58 -3.15 1.16
C PRO A 12 -15.93 -1.98 0.24
N VAL A 13 -15.35 -0.83 0.52
CA VAL A 13 -15.50 0.38 -0.30
C VAL A 13 -14.14 0.85 -0.77
N ILE A 14 -14.03 1.10 -2.07
CA ILE A 14 -12.81 1.55 -2.72
C ILE A 14 -13.07 2.92 -3.34
N LEU A 15 -12.19 3.89 -3.08
CA LEU A 15 -12.05 5.09 -3.89
C LEU A 15 -11.13 4.73 -5.05
N GLY A 16 -11.71 4.34 -6.19
CA GLY A 16 -11.01 3.66 -7.29
C GLY A 16 -9.92 4.49 -7.95
N GLU A 17 -10.15 5.79 -8.07
CA GLU A 17 -9.19 6.73 -8.64
C GLU A 17 -9.32 8.10 -8.00
N TYR A 18 -8.20 8.68 -7.59
CA TYR A 18 -8.10 10.07 -7.20
C TYR A 18 -6.70 10.60 -7.52
N GLY A 19 -6.57 11.89 -7.72
CA GLY A 19 -5.27 12.53 -7.97
C GLY A 19 -5.42 14.03 -8.19
N ALA A 20 -4.28 14.71 -8.21
CA ALA A 20 -4.17 16.13 -8.52
C ALA A 20 -3.03 16.36 -9.50
N ASN A 21 -3.19 17.32 -10.39
CA ASN A 21 -2.17 17.63 -11.38
C ASN A 21 -1.04 18.46 -10.75
N TRP A 22 0.18 17.95 -10.84
CA TRP A 22 1.36 18.78 -10.69
C TRP A 22 1.49 19.76 -11.88
N ARG A 23 1.88 20.98 -11.59
CA ARG A 23 2.12 22.03 -12.59
C ARG A 23 3.36 22.82 -12.24
N GLU A 24 4.07 23.26 -13.25
CA GLU A 24 5.20 24.16 -13.12
C GLU A 24 4.75 25.62 -13.22
N PHE A 25 5.20 26.43 -12.28
CA PHE A 25 4.99 27.87 -12.28
C PHE A 25 6.32 28.61 -12.25
N SER A 26 6.47 29.63 -13.09
CA SER A 26 7.66 30.48 -13.12
C SER A 26 7.82 31.34 -11.85
N ASN A 27 6.74 31.59 -11.14
CA ASN A 27 6.73 32.32 -9.87
C ASN A 27 6.91 31.39 -8.68
N ASN A 28 8.04 31.49 -7.98
CA ASN A 28 8.38 30.62 -6.85
C ASN A 28 7.36 30.68 -5.70
N SER A 29 6.70 31.83 -5.46
CA SER A 29 5.68 31.92 -4.41
C SER A 29 4.42 31.14 -4.79
N ILE A 30 4.04 31.17 -6.07
CA ILE A 30 2.92 30.38 -6.58
C ILE A 30 3.28 28.88 -6.57
N GLN A 31 4.50 28.54 -7.00
CA GLN A 31 4.97 27.15 -6.95
C GLN A 31 4.88 26.56 -5.54
N LYS A 32 5.42 27.26 -4.53
CA LYS A 32 5.33 26.81 -3.14
C LYS A 32 3.89 26.62 -2.64
N LYS A 33 2.97 27.48 -3.03
CA LYS A 33 1.54 27.33 -2.69
C LYS A 33 0.91 26.13 -3.38
N HIS A 34 1.26 25.91 -4.63
CA HIS A 34 0.81 24.75 -5.39
C HIS A 34 1.31 23.45 -4.76
N ASP A 35 2.60 23.36 -4.45
CA ASP A 35 3.22 22.21 -3.81
C ASP A 35 2.59 21.89 -2.45
N ALA A 36 2.37 22.92 -1.64
CA ALA A 36 1.66 22.76 -0.36
C ALA A 36 0.21 22.30 -0.54
N SER A 37 -0.46 22.74 -1.61
CA SER A 37 -1.82 22.29 -1.94
C SER A 37 -1.87 20.84 -2.38
N LEU A 38 -0.89 20.38 -3.15
CA LEU A 38 -0.76 18.96 -3.55
C LEU A 38 -0.56 18.07 -2.32
N TRP A 39 0.36 18.47 -1.45
CA TRP A 39 0.61 17.76 -0.20
C TRP A 39 -0.67 17.66 0.65
N LEU A 40 -1.34 18.78 0.88
CA LEU A 40 -2.55 18.84 1.70
C LEU A 40 -3.70 18.02 1.10
N PHE A 41 -3.89 18.11 -0.23
CA PHE A 41 -4.91 17.34 -0.94
C PHE A 41 -4.72 15.84 -0.73
N HIS A 42 -3.52 15.33 -1.01
CA HIS A 42 -3.21 13.91 -0.88
C HIS A 42 -3.27 13.44 0.57
N LYS A 43 -2.76 14.24 1.51
CA LYS A 43 -2.87 13.94 2.95
C LYS A 43 -4.34 13.80 3.36
N THR A 44 -5.15 14.79 3.05
CA THR A 44 -6.54 14.82 3.49
C THR A 44 -7.36 13.67 2.90
N ILE A 45 -7.22 13.38 1.60
CA ILE A 45 -7.94 12.27 0.95
C ILE A 45 -7.58 10.93 1.60
N ASN A 46 -6.28 10.66 1.81
CA ASN A 46 -5.85 9.39 2.41
C ASN A 46 -6.31 9.28 3.86
N GLU A 47 -6.07 10.30 4.67
CA GLU A 47 -6.47 10.33 6.07
C GLU A 47 -7.97 10.09 6.24
N GLU A 48 -8.78 10.85 5.52
CA GLU A 48 -10.24 10.80 5.66
C GLU A 48 -10.86 9.52 5.06
N ALA A 49 -10.33 9.01 3.95
CA ALA A 49 -10.78 7.75 3.38
C ALA A 49 -10.48 6.59 4.34
N ILE A 50 -9.24 6.47 4.77
CA ILE A 50 -8.79 5.37 5.65
C ILE A 50 -9.52 5.41 7.00
N LYS A 51 -9.66 6.58 7.64
CA LYS A 51 -10.45 6.74 8.88
C LYS A 51 -11.88 6.23 8.75
N ARG A 52 -12.44 6.24 7.55
CA ARG A 52 -13.78 5.75 7.25
C ARG A 52 -13.84 4.33 6.73
N GLY A 53 -12.71 3.63 6.67
CA GLY A 53 -12.62 2.27 6.14
C GLY A 53 -12.75 2.17 4.63
N ILE A 54 -12.45 3.25 3.92
CA ILE A 54 -12.42 3.32 2.47
C ILE A 54 -10.98 3.19 2.01
N ILE A 55 -10.72 2.37 1.01
CA ILE A 55 -9.38 2.14 0.47
C ILE A 55 -9.14 3.10 -0.70
N PRO A 56 -8.24 4.10 -0.57
CA PRO A 56 -7.93 5.03 -1.64
C PRO A 56 -6.88 4.47 -2.61
N TYR A 57 -7.13 4.63 -3.92
CA TYR A 57 -6.18 4.32 -4.99
C TYR A 57 -5.82 5.60 -5.75
N VAL A 58 -4.57 6.03 -5.62
CA VAL A 58 -4.08 7.19 -6.34
C VAL A 58 -3.90 6.86 -7.83
N TRP A 59 -4.33 7.78 -8.70
CA TRP A 59 -4.06 7.70 -10.11
C TRP A 59 -2.67 8.24 -10.44
N ASP A 60 -1.87 7.46 -11.15
CA ASP A 60 -0.51 7.78 -11.60
C ASP A 60 -0.31 7.39 -13.06
N ILE A 61 -0.04 8.36 -13.93
CA ILE A 61 0.14 8.14 -15.37
C ILE A 61 1.54 7.68 -15.77
N ASN A 62 2.44 7.55 -14.81
CA ASN A 62 3.76 6.91 -15.00
C ASN A 62 4.84 7.72 -15.72
N ASN A 63 4.53 8.83 -16.40
CA ASN A 63 5.53 9.56 -17.17
C ASN A 63 5.29 11.08 -17.09
N PRO A 64 6.21 11.85 -16.47
CA PRO A 64 6.05 13.28 -16.32
C PRO A 64 6.11 14.06 -17.64
N ASN A 65 6.70 13.49 -18.69
CA ASN A 65 6.91 14.16 -19.98
C ASN A 65 5.80 13.86 -21.00
N ARG A 66 4.83 13.00 -20.66
CA ARG A 66 3.87 12.49 -21.64
C ARG A 66 2.90 13.56 -22.20
N TYR A 67 2.62 14.59 -21.42
CA TYR A 67 1.58 15.57 -21.75
C TYR A 67 2.08 17.02 -21.80
N GLY A 68 3.39 17.25 -21.82
CA GLY A 68 3.97 18.60 -21.84
C GLY A 68 3.74 19.38 -20.54
N THR A 69 3.59 20.69 -20.63
CA THR A 69 3.48 21.60 -19.47
C THR A 69 2.07 21.75 -18.89
N GLY A 70 1.09 21.01 -19.40
CA GLY A 70 -0.33 21.21 -19.11
C GLY A 70 -0.84 20.73 -17.74
N GLY A 71 0.05 20.18 -16.92
CA GLY A 71 -0.30 19.56 -15.63
C GLY A 71 -0.39 18.04 -15.72
N ILE A 72 0.18 17.36 -14.76
CA ILE A 72 0.46 15.92 -14.81
C ILE A 72 0.11 15.26 -13.49
N MET A 73 -0.69 14.19 -13.53
CA MET A 73 -0.89 13.28 -12.41
C MET A 73 0.18 12.19 -12.45
N CYS A 74 1.42 12.55 -12.11
CA CYS A 74 2.56 11.63 -12.08
C CYS A 74 3.29 11.78 -10.75
N ILE A 75 3.36 10.72 -9.98
CA ILE A 75 4.10 10.65 -8.73
C ILE A 75 5.42 9.92 -8.95
N ILE A 76 5.38 8.84 -9.73
CA ILE A 76 6.55 7.99 -10.00
C ILE A 76 6.91 8.08 -11.49
N ASP A 77 8.15 8.49 -11.77
CA ASP A 77 8.71 8.36 -13.11
C ASP A 77 9.29 6.95 -13.28
N ARG A 78 8.56 6.09 -13.96
CA ARG A 78 8.99 4.69 -14.19
C ARG A 78 9.98 4.55 -15.35
N SER A 79 10.18 5.60 -16.15
CA SER A 79 11.24 5.60 -17.16
C SER A 79 12.63 5.77 -16.53
N LYS A 80 12.68 6.42 -15.37
CA LYS A 80 13.88 6.61 -14.55
C LYS A 80 13.52 6.29 -13.10
N PRO A 81 13.42 5.03 -12.68
CA PRO A 81 12.81 4.64 -11.41
C PRO A 81 13.08 5.63 -10.25
N SER A 82 12.27 6.67 -10.16
CA SER A 82 12.45 7.80 -9.24
C SER A 82 11.10 8.44 -8.90
N VAL A 83 11.05 9.10 -7.75
CA VAL A 83 9.90 9.93 -7.38
C VAL A 83 9.99 11.23 -8.17
N PHE A 84 8.91 11.55 -8.90
CA PHE A 84 8.78 12.81 -9.62
C PHE A 84 8.13 13.89 -8.76
N ASP A 85 6.98 13.59 -8.14
CA ASP A 85 6.26 14.51 -7.26
C ASP A 85 6.36 14.06 -5.80
N THR A 86 7.38 14.57 -5.11
CA THR A 86 7.63 14.28 -3.70
C THR A 86 6.52 14.84 -2.80
N ASN A 87 5.92 16.00 -3.13
CA ASN A 87 4.88 16.61 -2.31
C ASN A 87 3.62 15.74 -2.27
N SER A 88 3.22 15.20 -3.41
CA SER A 88 2.10 14.26 -3.46
C SER A 88 2.40 12.97 -2.69
N LEU A 89 3.60 12.39 -2.87
CA LEU A 89 3.99 11.17 -2.14
C LEU A 89 4.04 11.40 -0.63
N ASP A 90 4.69 12.48 -0.19
CA ASP A 90 4.79 12.82 1.23
C ASP A 90 3.40 13.10 1.83
N GLY A 91 2.51 13.72 1.07
CA GLY A 91 1.11 13.90 1.47
C GLY A 91 0.38 12.58 1.65
N ILE A 92 0.53 11.63 0.72
CA ILE A 92 -0.05 10.28 0.84
C ILE A 92 0.46 9.60 2.13
N MET A 93 1.77 9.57 2.32
CA MET A 93 2.39 8.93 3.49
C MET A 93 1.93 9.57 4.80
N ALA A 94 1.90 10.91 4.87
CA ALA A 94 1.41 11.63 6.03
C ALA A 94 -0.08 11.34 6.32
N GLY A 95 -0.89 11.19 5.28
CA GLY A 95 -2.31 10.84 5.42
C GLY A 95 -2.51 9.41 5.95
N VAL A 96 -1.75 8.47 5.44
CA VAL A 96 -1.76 7.06 5.91
C VAL A 96 -1.34 6.99 7.38
N GLU A 97 -0.27 7.68 7.77
CA GLU A 97 0.21 7.73 9.16
C GLU A 97 -0.81 8.38 10.10
N ALA A 98 -1.42 9.49 9.69
CA ALA A 98 -2.40 10.21 10.49
C ALA A 98 -3.73 9.47 10.64
N ALA A 99 -4.04 8.55 9.73
CA ALA A 99 -5.33 7.89 9.68
C ALA A 99 -5.60 6.96 10.86
N GLN A 100 -4.58 6.34 11.43
CA GLN A 100 -4.66 5.40 12.56
C GLN A 100 -5.91 4.51 12.47
N TRP A 101 -5.91 3.55 11.54
CA TRP A 101 -7.04 2.66 11.32
C TRP A 101 -7.39 1.90 12.60
N GLY A 102 -8.49 2.28 13.25
CA GLY A 102 -9.03 1.61 14.44
C GLY A 102 -10.18 0.63 14.16
N GLY A 103 -10.47 0.37 12.89
CA GLY A 103 -11.50 -0.57 12.49
C GLY A 103 -11.06 -2.04 12.62
N PRO A 104 -12.00 -2.98 12.46
CA PRO A 104 -11.65 -4.39 12.46
C PRO A 104 -10.64 -4.63 11.32
N THR A 105 -9.47 -5.10 11.67
CA THR A 105 -8.52 -5.60 10.68
C THR A 105 -9.26 -6.67 9.89
N SER A 106 -9.39 -6.48 8.57
CA SER A 106 -9.98 -7.47 7.67
C SER A 106 -9.43 -8.84 8.07
N GLY A 107 -10.30 -9.82 8.24
CA GLY A 107 -10.06 -11.09 8.93
C GLY A 107 -8.94 -12.03 8.47
N ILE A 108 -7.96 -11.52 7.75
CA ILE A 108 -6.62 -12.06 7.79
C ILE A 108 -5.99 -11.50 9.08
N LYS A 109 -6.45 -12.01 10.23
CA LYS A 109 -5.54 -12.13 11.36
C LYS A 109 -4.28 -12.70 10.73
N ARG A 110 -3.24 -11.88 10.65
CA ARG A 110 -1.90 -12.44 10.52
C ARG A 110 -1.90 -13.50 11.60
N VAL A 111 -2.00 -14.74 11.20
CA VAL A 111 -1.68 -15.83 12.08
C VAL A 111 -0.18 -15.67 12.27
N LEU A 112 0.16 -14.73 13.14
CA LEU A 112 1.33 -14.89 13.98
C LEU A 112 0.94 -16.11 14.81
N SER A 113 0.72 -17.22 14.08
CA SER A 113 0.70 -18.52 14.69
C SER A 113 1.94 -18.51 15.56
N ASP A 114 1.76 -18.93 16.74
CA ASP A 114 2.78 -19.51 17.58
C ASP A 114 3.55 -20.56 16.76
N ARG A 115 4.26 -20.09 15.73
CA ARG A 115 5.21 -20.88 14.93
C ARG A 115 6.38 -21.32 15.77
N SER A 116 6.40 -20.90 17.05
CA SER A 116 7.45 -21.27 17.99
C SER A 116 7.38 -22.73 18.44
N LYS A 117 6.33 -23.50 18.10
CA LYS A 117 6.18 -24.84 18.72
C LYS A 117 5.78 -26.01 17.82
N GLN A 118 5.52 -25.83 16.54
CA GLN A 118 5.29 -26.99 15.67
C GLN A 118 6.13 -26.91 14.41
N GLN A 119 7.28 -27.58 14.47
CA GLN A 119 8.15 -27.78 13.34
C GLN A 119 7.37 -28.52 12.23
N THR A 120 7.10 -27.85 11.13
CA THR A 120 6.43 -28.46 9.98
C THR A 120 7.46 -29.13 9.09
N VAL A 121 7.31 -30.44 8.91
CA VAL A 121 8.22 -31.28 8.12
C VAL A 121 7.51 -31.74 6.85
N TYR A 122 8.18 -31.59 5.73
CA TYR A 122 7.67 -31.99 4.41
C TYR A 122 8.66 -32.93 3.72
N ASP A 123 8.17 -33.85 2.94
CA ASP A 123 8.98 -34.61 1.99
C ASP A 123 9.34 -33.76 0.75
N LEU A 124 10.15 -34.30 -0.15
CA LEU A 124 10.55 -33.59 -1.38
C LEU A 124 9.40 -33.34 -2.35
N MET A 125 8.27 -34.02 -2.19
CA MET A 125 7.06 -33.84 -2.97
C MET A 125 6.12 -32.78 -2.36
N GLY A 126 6.54 -32.15 -1.26
CA GLY A 126 5.76 -31.12 -0.57
C GLY A 126 4.64 -31.67 0.33
N ARG A 127 4.58 -32.98 0.57
CA ARG A 127 3.60 -33.60 1.47
C ARG A 127 4.07 -33.46 2.91
N ARG A 128 3.18 -33.09 3.82
CA ARG A 128 3.47 -33.02 5.24
C ARG A 128 3.70 -34.43 5.79
N VAL A 129 4.80 -34.61 6.49
CA VAL A 129 5.18 -35.89 7.12
C VAL A 129 5.40 -35.71 8.61
N ALA A 130 5.44 -36.83 9.34
CA ALA A 130 5.70 -36.79 10.76
C ALA A 130 7.14 -36.33 11.07
N SER A 131 7.35 -35.66 12.20
CA SER A 131 8.64 -35.10 12.58
C SER A 131 9.75 -36.16 12.79
N ASN A 132 9.38 -37.41 12.97
CA ASN A 132 10.25 -38.56 13.10
C ASN A 132 10.48 -39.32 11.78
N SER A 133 10.00 -38.83 10.65
CA SER A 133 10.21 -39.44 9.35
C SER A 133 11.70 -39.43 8.97
N LYS A 134 12.15 -40.51 8.32
CA LYS A 134 13.55 -40.66 7.88
C LYS A 134 13.68 -40.24 6.40
N GLY A 135 14.88 -39.86 6.01
CA GLY A 135 15.21 -39.49 4.65
C GLY A 135 15.54 -38.02 4.50
N LEU A 136 15.49 -37.50 3.24
CA LEU A 136 15.70 -36.10 2.93
C LEU A 136 14.37 -35.35 3.07
N LEU A 137 14.30 -34.45 4.03
CA LEU A 137 13.10 -33.72 4.39
C LEU A 137 13.33 -32.22 4.31
N ILE A 138 12.25 -31.45 4.18
CA ILE A 138 12.24 -29.99 4.25
C ILE A 138 11.68 -29.59 5.61
N VAL A 139 12.52 -28.94 6.41
CA VAL A 139 12.19 -28.52 7.78
C VAL A 139 12.45 -27.03 7.87
N ASP A 140 11.39 -26.24 8.14
CA ASP A 140 11.46 -24.77 8.20
C ASP A 140 12.12 -24.16 6.95
N GLY A 141 11.75 -24.70 5.77
CA GLY A 141 12.25 -24.23 4.47
C GLY A 141 13.69 -24.70 4.13
N LYS A 142 14.34 -25.51 4.98
CA LYS A 142 15.69 -26.03 4.76
C LYS A 142 15.69 -27.53 4.56
N LYS A 143 16.51 -28.01 3.63
CA LYS A 143 16.73 -29.48 3.43
C LYS A 143 17.55 -30.03 4.57
N LYS A 144 17.07 -31.11 5.18
CA LYS A 144 17.76 -31.88 6.26
C LYS A 144 17.66 -33.38 5.99
N VAL A 145 18.71 -34.11 6.31
CA VAL A 145 18.76 -35.58 6.22
C VAL A 145 18.57 -36.16 7.61
N PHE A 146 17.57 -37.02 7.74
CA PHE A 146 17.28 -37.75 8.96
C PHE A 146 17.58 -39.25 8.73
N LYS A 147 18.48 -39.82 9.55
CA LYS A 147 18.92 -41.22 9.47
C LYS A 147 18.01 -42.17 10.27
#